data_ca53afbf2d104398d4615cfa7b0f56e6
#
_entry.id   ca53afbf2d104398d4615cfa7b0f56e6
#
_cell.length_a   1.000
_cell.length_b   1.000
_cell.length_c   1.000
_cell.angle_alpha   90.00
_cell.angle_beta   90.00
_cell.angle_gamma   90.00
#
_symmetry.space_group_name_H-M   'P 1'
#
loop_
_entity.id
_entity.type
_entity.pdbx_description
1 polymer ?
#
loop_
_entity_poly.entity_id
_entity_poly.type
_entity_poly.pdbx_seq_one_letter_code
_entity_poly.pdbx_strand_id
1 'polypeptide(L)'
;MEWTDISITVAKRDADTAEAIATMVANGGIYIEDYSDLEQQAWEIAHVDLIEQDLLDKPRDIVIVHMYLAPDENPAEVLPLFEERLKNSGIGYQLNTTGVEQEDWQNAWKKYYHAMDIGERLAIVPGWEDYRTDRIRIVMDPGMAFGTGTHETTSLCLETLDSLVRGGERVLDIGTGS
;
A
#
# COMPACT_ATOMS: atom_id res chain seq x y z
N MET A 1 -11.55 1.64 16.43
CA MET A 1 -12.08 2.91 15.87
C MET A 1 -12.27 2.69 14.40
N GLU A 2 -13.45 3.00 13.89
CA GLU A 2 -13.82 2.71 12.50
C GLU A 2 -13.55 3.95 11.63
N TRP A 3 -12.77 3.78 10.58
CA TRP A 3 -12.59 4.78 9.54
C TRP A 3 -13.70 4.63 8.51
N THR A 4 -14.07 5.72 7.87
CA THR A 4 -15.02 5.66 6.76
C THR A 4 -14.28 5.88 5.45
N ASP A 5 -14.35 4.90 4.55
CA ASP A 5 -13.92 5.05 3.16
C ASP A 5 -15.08 5.56 2.33
N ILE A 6 -14.90 6.73 1.75
CA ILE A 6 -15.80 7.31 0.76
C ILE A 6 -15.12 7.21 -0.58
N SER A 7 -15.64 6.37 -1.47
CA SER A 7 -15.08 6.18 -2.80
C SER A 7 -16.00 6.72 -3.87
N ILE A 8 -15.41 7.37 -4.87
CA ILE A 8 -16.11 7.80 -6.08
C ILE A 8 -15.48 7.15 -7.30
N THR A 9 -16.30 6.55 -8.13
CA THR A 9 -15.92 6.03 -9.45
C THR A 9 -16.32 7.03 -10.51
N VAL A 10 -15.36 7.44 -11.32
CA VAL A 10 -15.52 8.43 -12.40
C VAL A 10 -14.92 7.90 -13.71
N ALA A 11 -15.32 8.46 -14.83
CA ALA A 11 -14.62 8.22 -16.09
C ALA A 11 -13.20 8.79 -16.00
N LYS A 12 -12.21 8.15 -16.66
CA LYS A 12 -10.81 8.61 -16.64
C LYS A 12 -10.64 10.09 -16.97
N ARG A 13 -11.38 10.60 -17.95
CA ARG A 13 -11.34 12.02 -18.35
C ARG A 13 -11.72 13.01 -17.24
N ASP A 14 -12.45 12.55 -16.23
CA ASP A 14 -12.96 13.35 -15.12
C ASP A 14 -12.15 13.15 -13.84
N ALA A 15 -11.09 12.32 -13.88
CA ALA A 15 -10.27 11.93 -12.73
C ALA A 15 -9.64 13.12 -12.01
N ASP A 16 -8.99 14.03 -12.74
CA ASP A 16 -8.32 15.21 -12.17
C ASP A 16 -9.31 16.10 -11.41
N THR A 17 -10.53 16.23 -11.94
CA THR A 17 -11.59 17.01 -11.29
C THR A 17 -12.07 16.35 -10.01
N ALA A 18 -12.25 15.03 -10.04
CA ALA A 18 -12.66 14.24 -8.89
C ALA A 18 -11.59 14.25 -7.79
N GLU A 19 -10.31 14.10 -8.16
CA GLU A 19 -9.17 14.19 -7.26
C GLU A 19 -9.09 15.56 -6.58
N ALA A 20 -9.20 16.65 -7.35
CA ALA A 20 -9.16 17.99 -6.81
C ALA A 20 -10.29 18.23 -5.79
N ILE A 21 -11.52 17.75 -6.08
CA ILE A 21 -12.65 17.89 -5.15
C ILE A 21 -12.41 17.05 -3.89
N ALA A 22 -11.96 15.80 -4.02
CA ALA A 22 -11.67 14.93 -2.90
C ALA A 22 -10.58 15.53 -1.99
N THR A 23 -9.50 16.04 -2.57
CA THR A 23 -8.41 16.71 -1.84
C THR A 23 -8.88 17.94 -1.06
N MET A 24 -9.85 18.69 -1.57
CA MET A 24 -10.40 19.87 -0.87
C MET A 24 -11.26 19.50 0.34
N VAL A 25 -11.76 18.27 0.41
CA VAL A 25 -12.69 17.83 1.45
C VAL A 25 -12.02 16.87 2.43
N ALA A 26 -11.06 16.08 1.95
CA ALA A 26 -10.36 15.08 2.75
C ALA A 26 -9.33 15.70 3.69
N ASN A 27 -9.44 15.45 5.00
CA ASN A 27 -8.41 15.78 5.97
C ASN A 27 -7.40 14.63 6.13
N GLY A 28 -7.84 13.39 5.90
CA GLY A 28 -7.06 12.17 6.06
C GLY A 28 -6.26 11.73 4.83
N GLY A 29 -6.30 12.53 3.74
CA GLY A 29 -5.67 12.17 2.47
C GLY A 29 -6.61 11.41 1.52
N ILE A 30 -6.12 11.18 0.31
CA ILE A 30 -6.84 10.45 -0.75
C ILE A 30 -5.98 9.31 -1.26
N TYR A 31 -6.63 8.28 -1.82
CA TYR A 31 -5.99 7.20 -2.56
C TYR A 31 -6.68 7.05 -3.91
N ILE A 32 -5.91 6.83 -4.98
CA ILE A 32 -6.42 6.75 -6.34
C ILE A 32 -6.10 5.38 -6.93
N GLU A 33 -7.14 4.70 -7.41
CA GLU A 33 -7.01 3.49 -8.20
C GLU A 33 -7.18 3.85 -9.69
N ASP A 34 -6.08 3.96 -10.41
CA ASP A 34 -6.04 4.16 -11.85
C ASP A 34 -5.20 3.07 -12.50
N TYR A 35 -5.85 2.21 -13.25
CA TYR A 35 -5.20 1.10 -13.97
C TYR A 35 -5.07 1.36 -15.47
N SER A 36 -5.36 2.57 -15.94
CA SER A 36 -5.43 2.88 -17.38
C SER A 36 -4.10 2.67 -18.11
N ASP A 37 -2.99 2.98 -17.47
CA ASP A 37 -1.64 2.90 -18.03
C ASP A 37 -0.77 1.89 -17.27
N LEU A 38 -1.39 0.85 -16.67
CA LEU A 38 -0.74 -0.10 -15.74
C LEU A 38 0.51 -0.74 -16.34
N GLU A 39 0.45 -1.23 -17.58
CA GLU A 39 1.57 -1.92 -18.20
C GLU A 39 2.74 -0.98 -18.47
N GLN A 40 2.44 0.26 -18.89
CA GLN A 40 3.45 1.27 -19.12
C GLN A 40 4.11 1.67 -17.80
N GLN A 41 3.32 1.92 -16.77
CA GLN A 41 3.83 2.30 -15.44
C GLN A 41 4.63 1.18 -14.78
N ALA A 42 4.17 -0.08 -14.91
CA ALA A 42 4.90 -1.24 -14.40
C ALA A 42 6.30 -1.34 -15.04
N TRP A 43 6.39 -1.10 -16.34
CA TRP A 43 7.66 -1.08 -17.05
C TRP A 43 8.54 0.14 -16.68
N GLU A 44 7.98 1.35 -16.66
CA GLU A 44 8.74 2.58 -16.42
C GLU A 44 9.26 2.69 -14.98
N ILE A 45 8.46 2.22 -14.00
CA ILE A 45 8.77 2.41 -12.58
C ILE A 45 9.50 1.19 -12.01
N ALA A 46 9.00 -0.01 -12.31
CA ALA A 46 9.47 -1.25 -11.67
C ALA A 46 10.30 -2.15 -12.59
N HIS A 47 10.33 -1.87 -13.91
CA HIS A 47 10.96 -2.73 -14.93
C HIS A 47 10.46 -4.19 -14.88
N VAL A 48 9.16 -4.36 -14.55
CA VAL A 48 8.52 -5.66 -14.38
C VAL A 48 7.64 -5.97 -15.57
N ASP A 49 7.85 -7.14 -16.18
CA ASP A 49 7.04 -7.63 -17.32
C ASP A 49 5.88 -8.50 -16.85
N LEU A 50 5.94 -8.99 -15.60
CA LEU A 50 4.94 -9.90 -15.07
C LEU A 50 3.95 -9.12 -14.19
N ILE A 51 2.74 -8.97 -14.69
CA ILE A 51 1.62 -8.33 -13.98
C ILE A 51 0.59 -9.42 -13.69
N GLU A 52 0.05 -9.41 -12.48
CA GLU A 52 -1.00 -10.35 -12.08
C GLU A 52 -2.25 -10.19 -12.95
N GLN A 53 -2.89 -11.32 -13.31
CA GLN A 53 -4.02 -11.32 -14.24
C GLN A 53 -5.21 -10.53 -13.73
N ASP A 54 -5.46 -10.53 -12.44
CA ASP A 54 -6.54 -9.77 -11.78
C ASP A 54 -6.35 -8.25 -11.91
N LEU A 55 -5.10 -7.76 -11.96
CA LEU A 55 -4.79 -6.36 -12.24
C LEU A 55 -4.99 -6.02 -13.73
N LEU A 56 -4.64 -6.97 -14.61
CA LEU A 56 -4.85 -6.80 -16.05
C LEU A 56 -6.34 -6.75 -16.41
N ASP A 57 -7.18 -7.46 -15.66
CA ASP A 57 -8.63 -7.51 -15.85
C ASP A 57 -9.37 -6.28 -15.30
N LYS A 58 -8.66 -5.38 -14.61
CA LYS A 58 -9.25 -4.14 -14.09
C LYS A 58 -9.69 -3.20 -15.23
N PRO A 59 -10.82 -2.48 -15.06
CA PRO A 59 -11.27 -1.49 -16.04
C PRO A 59 -10.22 -0.40 -16.29
N ARG A 60 -10.07 0.01 -17.54
CA ARG A 60 -9.07 1.00 -17.99
C ARG A 60 -9.65 2.39 -18.26
N ASP A 61 -10.95 2.50 -18.28
CA ASP A 61 -11.72 3.70 -18.64
C ASP A 61 -12.32 4.43 -17.45
N ILE A 62 -12.14 3.87 -16.25
CA ILE A 62 -12.59 4.44 -15.00
C ILE A 62 -11.44 4.63 -14.01
N VAL A 63 -11.63 5.55 -13.09
CA VAL A 63 -10.74 5.81 -11.96
C VAL A 63 -11.58 5.81 -10.68
N ILE A 64 -11.05 5.24 -9.61
CA ILE A 64 -11.68 5.26 -8.29
C ILE A 64 -10.85 6.15 -7.38
N VAL A 65 -11.47 7.18 -6.83
CA VAL A 65 -10.84 8.06 -5.85
C VAL A 65 -11.43 7.76 -4.48
N HIS A 66 -10.58 7.36 -3.55
CA HIS A 66 -10.91 7.08 -2.15
C HIS A 66 -10.57 8.26 -1.28
N MET A 67 -11.44 8.60 -0.38
CA MET A 67 -11.26 9.60 0.67
C MET A 67 -11.55 8.95 2.03
N TYR A 68 -10.59 9.04 2.94
CA TYR A 68 -10.73 8.44 4.26
C TYR A 68 -11.09 9.49 5.30
N LEU A 69 -12.19 9.24 6.02
CA LEU A 69 -12.60 10.05 7.16
C LEU A 69 -12.14 9.37 8.45
N ALA A 70 -11.53 10.15 9.33
CA ALA A 70 -11.12 9.69 10.64
C ALA A 70 -12.33 9.37 11.54
N PRO A 71 -12.16 8.55 12.58
CA PRO A 71 -13.26 8.14 13.47
C PRO A 71 -13.92 9.29 14.24
N ASP A 72 -13.28 10.44 14.34
CA ASP A 72 -13.77 11.66 14.96
C ASP A 72 -14.47 12.61 13.96
N GLU A 73 -14.42 12.29 12.68
CA GLU A 73 -15.12 13.01 11.63
C GLU A 73 -16.51 12.40 11.38
N ASN A 74 -17.51 13.26 11.22
CA ASN A 74 -18.89 12.82 10.99
C ASN A 74 -19.18 12.70 9.48
N PRO A 75 -19.34 11.49 8.94
CA PRO A 75 -19.65 11.32 7.52
C PRO A 75 -20.92 12.05 7.07
N ALA A 76 -21.89 12.21 7.97
CA ALA A 76 -23.14 12.91 7.66
C ALA A 76 -22.97 14.41 7.43
N GLU A 77 -21.88 15.00 7.86
CA GLU A 77 -21.52 16.39 7.59
C GLU A 77 -20.68 16.54 6.33
N VAL A 78 -19.76 15.60 6.10
CA VAL A 78 -18.80 15.62 4.99
C VAL A 78 -19.46 15.22 3.66
N LEU A 79 -20.26 14.15 3.68
CA LEU A 79 -20.89 13.61 2.46
C LEU A 79 -21.75 14.62 1.69
N PRO A 80 -22.64 15.40 2.33
CA PRO A 80 -23.45 16.37 1.60
C PRO A 80 -22.62 17.46 0.91
N LEU A 81 -21.57 17.94 1.57
CA LEU A 81 -20.65 18.93 1.01
C LEU A 81 -19.87 18.36 -0.18
N PHE A 82 -19.42 17.12 -0.04
CA PHE A 82 -18.69 16.43 -1.10
C PHE A 82 -19.59 16.20 -2.32
N GLU A 83 -20.81 15.68 -2.12
CA GLU A 83 -21.78 15.49 -3.19
C GLU A 83 -22.18 16.80 -3.88
N GLU A 84 -22.37 17.88 -3.12
CA GLU A 84 -22.69 19.19 -3.69
C GLU A 84 -21.59 19.66 -4.64
N ARG A 85 -20.33 19.51 -4.26
CA ARG A 85 -19.18 19.87 -5.11
C ARG A 85 -19.10 19.02 -6.37
N LEU A 86 -19.31 17.71 -6.24
CA LEU A 86 -19.35 16.78 -7.38
C LEU A 86 -20.49 17.14 -8.35
N LYS A 87 -21.69 17.41 -7.85
CA LYS A 87 -22.83 17.83 -8.68
C LYS A 87 -22.56 19.15 -9.41
N ASN A 88 -21.94 20.11 -8.72
CA ASN A 88 -21.61 21.42 -9.29
C ASN A 88 -20.50 21.36 -10.34
N SER A 89 -19.63 20.36 -10.29
CA SER A 89 -18.58 20.16 -11.29
C SER A 89 -19.09 19.61 -12.62
N GLY A 90 -20.30 19.02 -12.63
CA GLY A 90 -20.92 18.46 -13.81
C GLY A 90 -20.32 17.12 -14.29
N ILE A 91 -19.44 16.49 -13.51
CA ILE A 91 -18.89 15.16 -13.81
C ILE A 91 -19.90 14.06 -13.48
N GLY A 92 -19.86 12.96 -14.25
CA GLY A 92 -20.59 11.74 -13.90
C GLY A 92 -19.82 10.94 -12.85
N TYR A 93 -20.48 10.54 -11.76
CA TYR A 93 -19.84 9.76 -10.70
C TYR A 93 -20.78 8.70 -10.11
N GLN A 94 -20.19 7.67 -9.52
CA GLN A 94 -20.86 6.75 -8.60
C GLN A 94 -20.17 6.87 -7.25
N LEU A 95 -20.97 7.12 -6.19
CA LEU A 95 -20.45 7.27 -4.83
C LEU A 95 -20.81 6.03 -4.02
N ASN A 96 -19.82 5.52 -3.28
CA ASN A 96 -19.97 4.43 -2.34
C ASN A 96 -19.35 4.83 -0.99
N THR A 97 -19.90 4.31 0.11
CA THR A 97 -19.39 4.56 1.47
C THR A 97 -19.29 3.24 2.19
N THR A 98 -18.13 2.94 2.72
CA THR A 98 -17.85 1.68 3.43
C THR A 98 -17.17 2.00 4.76
N GLY A 99 -17.65 1.41 5.86
CA GLY A 99 -16.93 1.42 7.13
C GLY A 99 -15.70 0.54 7.00
N VAL A 100 -14.53 1.07 7.38
CA VAL A 100 -13.26 0.33 7.40
C VAL A 100 -12.76 0.27 8.83
N GLU A 101 -12.68 -0.91 9.40
CA GLU A 101 -12.07 -1.06 10.70
C GLU A 101 -10.59 -0.72 10.62
N GLN A 102 -10.11 0.09 11.55
CA GLN A 102 -8.70 0.51 11.61
C GLN A 102 -7.75 -0.71 11.63
N GLU A 103 -8.18 -1.81 12.23
CA GLU A 103 -7.43 -3.06 12.26
C GLU A 103 -7.34 -3.71 10.87
N ASP A 104 -8.38 -3.63 10.06
CA ASP A 104 -8.39 -4.19 8.71
C ASP A 104 -7.46 -3.44 7.77
N TRP A 105 -7.44 -2.12 7.86
CA TRP A 105 -6.54 -1.30 7.05
C TRP A 105 -5.07 -1.46 7.48
N GLN A 106 -4.80 -1.38 8.79
CA GLN A 106 -3.45 -1.56 9.32
C GLN A 106 -2.89 -2.96 9.11
N ASN A 107 -3.75 -3.95 8.93
CA ASN A 107 -3.37 -5.35 8.78
C ASN A 107 -3.54 -5.89 7.35
N ALA A 108 -4.14 -5.13 6.43
CA ALA A 108 -4.40 -5.58 5.06
C ALA A 108 -3.11 -6.03 4.33
N TRP A 109 -2.02 -5.32 4.53
CA TRP A 109 -0.72 -5.64 3.95
C TRP A 109 -0.09 -6.91 4.56
N LYS A 110 -0.43 -7.30 5.79
CA LYS A 110 0.08 -8.51 6.44
C LYS A 110 -0.30 -9.79 5.69
N LYS A 111 -1.40 -9.75 4.91
CA LYS A 111 -1.84 -10.87 4.07
C LYS A 111 -0.84 -11.21 2.95
N TYR A 112 -0.04 -10.23 2.55
CA TYR A 112 0.91 -10.36 1.43
C TYR A 112 2.35 -10.45 1.91
N TYR A 113 2.58 -10.34 3.23
CA TYR A 113 3.90 -10.38 3.81
C TYR A 113 4.12 -11.69 4.54
N HIS A 114 4.83 -12.60 3.90
CA HIS A 114 5.10 -13.95 4.39
C HIS A 114 6.58 -14.13 4.70
N ALA A 115 6.87 -15.18 5.51
CA ALA A 115 8.23 -15.59 5.77
C ALA A 115 8.94 -15.99 4.46
N MET A 116 10.19 -15.59 4.33
CA MET A 116 11.02 -15.88 3.17
C MET A 116 12.44 -16.26 3.56
N ASP A 117 13.01 -17.17 2.80
CA ASP A 117 14.40 -17.54 2.93
C ASP A 117 15.31 -16.54 2.19
N ILE A 118 16.41 -16.15 2.82
CA ILE A 118 17.42 -15.24 2.27
C ILE A 118 18.79 -15.92 2.32
N GLY A 119 19.46 -15.93 1.19
CA GLY A 119 20.77 -16.60 1.09
C GLY A 119 20.71 -18.08 1.50
N GLU A 120 21.74 -18.57 2.17
CA GLU A 120 21.82 -19.98 2.58
C GLU A 120 21.37 -20.22 4.03
N ARG A 121 21.57 -19.25 4.93
CA ARG A 121 21.44 -19.42 6.38
C ARG A 121 20.39 -18.55 7.05
N LEU A 122 19.84 -17.57 6.35
CA LEU A 122 18.90 -16.59 6.92
C LEU A 122 17.48 -16.86 6.50
N ALA A 123 16.54 -16.49 7.33
CA ALA A 123 15.12 -16.39 7.01
C ALA A 123 14.53 -15.14 7.67
N ILE A 124 13.81 -14.32 6.89
CA ILE A 124 12.98 -13.24 7.43
C ILE A 124 11.64 -13.84 7.82
N VAL A 125 11.21 -13.57 9.04
CA VAL A 125 9.97 -14.12 9.57
C VAL A 125 9.16 -12.99 10.19
N PRO A 126 7.94 -12.71 9.68
CA PRO A 126 7.01 -11.78 10.33
C PRO A 126 6.72 -12.20 11.76
N GLY A 127 6.58 -11.23 12.67
CA GLY A 127 6.32 -11.52 14.08
C GLY A 127 5.01 -12.28 14.35
N TRP A 128 4.07 -12.26 13.40
CA TRP A 128 2.76 -12.96 13.48
C TRP A 128 2.72 -14.33 12.78
N GLU A 129 3.82 -14.77 12.14
CA GLU A 129 3.87 -16.03 11.39
C GLU A 129 4.71 -17.09 12.13
N ASP A 130 4.17 -18.31 12.26
CA ASP A 130 4.94 -19.47 12.77
C ASP A 130 5.64 -20.17 11.62
N TYR A 131 6.84 -19.69 11.28
CA TYR A 131 7.67 -20.28 10.24
C TYR A 131 8.73 -21.19 10.82
N ARG A 132 8.65 -22.50 10.52
CA ARG A 132 9.60 -23.51 10.99
C ARG A 132 10.73 -23.67 9.97
N THR A 133 11.94 -23.37 10.41
CA THR A 133 13.13 -23.47 9.59
C THR A 133 14.35 -23.75 10.46
N ASP A 134 15.37 -24.41 9.92
CA ASP A 134 16.68 -24.59 10.56
C ASP A 134 17.60 -23.37 10.36
N ARG A 135 17.13 -22.36 9.63
CA ARG A 135 17.85 -21.12 9.35
C ARG A 135 17.82 -20.16 10.53
N ILE A 136 18.75 -19.23 10.55
CA ILE A 136 18.76 -18.11 11.49
C ILE A 136 17.57 -17.21 11.18
N ARG A 137 16.61 -17.14 12.09
CA ARG A 137 15.41 -16.31 11.91
C ARG A 137 15.68 -14.87 12.28
N ILE A 138 15.42 -13.97 11.36
CA ILE A 138 15.36 -12.52 11.57
C ILE A 138 13.86 -12.18 11.73
N VAL A 139 13.43 -12.02 12.97
CA VAL A 139 12.04 -11.65 13.24
C VAL A 139 11.87 -10.17 12.95
N MET A 140 10.97 -9.87 12.03
CA MET A 140 10.64 -8.50 11.64
C MET A 140 9.15 -8.22 11.88
N ASP A 141 8.88 -7.05 12.42
CA ASP A 141 7.54 -6.47 12.49
C ASP A 141 7.59 -5.16 11.68
N PRO A 142 7.54 -5.27 10.35
CA PRO A 142 7.60 -4.09 9.50
C PRO A 142 6.31 -3.29 9.72
N GLY A 143 6.46 -2.08 10.26
CA GLY A 143 5.40 -1.10 10.19
C GLY A 143 5.21 -0.60 8.76
N MET A 144 4.56 0.54 8.58
CA MET A 144 4.48 1.21 7.26
C MET A 144 5.81 1.89 6.87
N ALA A 145 6.93 1.48 7.47
CA ALA A 145 8.25 2.04 7.23
C ALA A 145 9.03 1.23 6.20
N PHE A 146 10.01 1.89 5.59
CA PHE A 146 10.97 1.28 4.65
C PHE A 146 11.77 0.15 5.33
N GLY A 147 12.15 -0.89 4.57
CA GLY A 147 13.03 -1.95 5.09
C GLY A 147 12.31 -3.26 5.44
N THR A 148 11.21 -3.57 4.78
CA THR A 148 10.37 -4.76 5.00
C THR A 148 11.07 -6.10 4.72
N GLY A 149 12.32 -6.10 4.23
CA GLY A 149 13.03 -7.31 3.81
C GLY A 149 12.64 -7.82 2.41
N THR A 150 11.46 -7.48 1.93
CA THR A 150 11.01 -7.81 0.57
C THR A 150 11.58 -6.86 -0.49
N HIS A 151 12.06 -5.67 -0.06
CA HIS A 151 12.68 -4.74 -0.98
C HIS A 151 14.06 -5.27 -1.43
N GLU A 152 14.34 -5.21 -2.71
CA GLU A 152 15.57 -5.76 -3.33
C GLU A 152 16.85 -5.31 -2.62
N THR A 153 16.93 -4.05 -2.20
CA THR A 153 18.10 -3.53 -1.49
C THR A 153 18.31 -4.18 -0.14
N THR A 154 17.25 -4.47 0.61
CA THR A 154 17.34 -5.16 1.90
C THR A 154 17.73 -6.61 1.71
N SER A 155 17.12 -7.30 0.74
CA SER A 155 17.49 -8.67 0.36
C SER A 155 18.96 -8.79 0.00
N LEU A 156 19.46 -7.92 -0.89
CA LEU A 156 20.87 -7.91 -1.31
C LEU A 156 21.84 -7.65 -0.15
N CYS A 157 21.50 -6.76 0.77
CA CYS A 157 22.28 -6.52 1.97
C CYS A 157 22.36 -7.78 2.85
N LEU A 158 21.22 -8.44 3.07
CA LEU A 158 21.15 -9.65 3.88
C LEU A 158 21.89 -10.83 3.23
N GLU A 159 21.76 -11.04 1.92
CA GLU A 159 22.52 -12.04 1.18
C GLU A 159 24.02 -11.79 1.26
N THR A 160 24.43 -10.53 1.15
CA THR A 160 25.82 -10.12 1.28
C THR A 160 26.33 -10.40 2.70
N LEU A 161 25.58 -10.04 3.73
CA LEU A 161 25.91 -10.35 5.11
C LEU A 161 25.98 -11.86 5.36
N ASP A 162 25.03 -12.63 4.81
CA ASP A 162 25.04 -14.08 4.91
C ASP A 162 26.32 -14.71 4.32
N SER A 163 26.81 -14.14 3.22
CA SER A 163 28.05 -14.61 2.59
C SER A 163 29.32 -14.22 3.34
N LEU A 164 29.35 -13.05 3.98
CA LEU A 164 30.56 -12.48 4.60
C LEU A 164 30.73 -12.83 6.07
N VAL A 165 29.63 -12.82 6.85
CA VAL A 165 29.67 -13.00 8.31
C VAL A 165 29.73 -14.49 8.65
N ARG A 166 30.74 -14.91 9.39
CA ARG A 166 30.97 -16.30 9.81
C ARG A 166 30.80 -16.52 11.31
N GLY A 167 30.83 -15.44 12.08
CA GLY A 167 30.73 -15.43 13.53
C GLY A 167 32.02 -15.00 14.21
N GLY A 168 31.92 -14.12 15.20
CA GLY A 168 33.06 -13.58 15.93
C GLY A 168 33.65 -12.29 15.34
N GLU A 169 33.14 -11.81 14.20
CA GLU A 169 33.56 -10.54 13.60
C GLU A 169 33.08 -9.35 14.46
N ARG A 170 33.85 -8.28 14.39
CA ARG A 170 33.42 -6.98 14.88
C ARG A 170 32.77 -6.22 13.72
N VAL A 171 31.50 -5.91 13.87
CA VAL A 171 30.70 -5.21 12.85
C VAL A 171 30.38 -3.80 13.34
N LEU A 172 30.47 -2.82 12.45
CA LEU A 172 30.00 -1.47 12.65
C LEU A 172 28.95 -1.18 11.60
N ASP A 173 27.76 -0.84 12.03
CA ASP A 173 26.67 -0.36 11.17
C ASP A 173 26.58 1.16 11.28
N ILE A 174 26.56 1.85 10.15
CA ILE A 174 26.46 3.31 10.06
C ILE A 174 25.21 3.64 9.28
N GLY A 175 24.26 4.31 9.93
CA GLY A 175 22.97 4.63 9.32
C GLY A 175 21.94 3.49 9.42
N THR A 176 21.94 2.82 10.55
CA THR A 176 21.07 1.67 10.86
C THR A 176 19.58 1.94 10.63
N GLY A 177 19.15 3.20 10.65
CA GLY A 177 17.76 3.57 10.69
C GLY A 177 17.15 3.42 12.09
N SER A 178 15.83 3.46 12.17
CA SER A 178 15.04 3.33 13.41
C SER A 178 14.49 1.92 13.56
#